data_5e3f06d3dac7bb579817719d942a1481
#
_entry.id   5e3f06d3dac7bb579817719d942a1481
#
_cell.length_a   1.000
_cell.length_b   1.000
_cell.length_c   1.000
_cell.angle_alpha   90.00
_cell.angle_beta   90.00
_cell.angle_gamma   90.00
#
_symmetry.space_group_name_H-M   'P 1'
#
loop_
_entity.id
_entity.type
_entity.pdbx_description
1 polymer ?
#
loop_
_entity_poly.entity_id
_entity_poly.type
_entity_poly.pdbx_seq_one_letter_code
_entity_poly.pdbx_strand_id
1 'polypeptide(L)'
;MKTMNIFEVLAEPHRRTMLDLLRIRERSVGELVDKCQLSQPGVSKHLRIMREAGLVTMRSVAQKSIYSIRPEPLQEVDQWLESYRHFWSSKLDELETFLDHAEE
;
A
#
# COMPACT_ATOMS: atom_id res chain seq x y z
N MET A 1 9.96 15.78 -14.95
CA MET A 1 8.91 15.81 -13.89
C MET A 1 9.34 14.93 -12.73
N LYS A 2 9.11 15.43 -11.53
CA LYS A 2 9.49 14.70 -10.32
C LYS A 2 8.46 13.63 -10.00
N THR A 3 8.89 12.38 -9.90
CA THR A 3 8.05 11.28 -9.45
C THR A 3 7.79 11.43 -7.95
N MET A 4 6.57 11.12 -7.50
CA MET A 4 6.25 11.13 -6.07
C MET A 4 7.08 10.09 -5.33
N ASN A 5 7.51 10.41 -4.10
CA ASN A 5 8.16 9.42 -3.26
C ASN A 5 7.11 8.44 -2.71
N ILE A 6 7.58 7.33 -2.16
CA ILE A 6 6.70 6.25 -1.70
C ILE A 6 5.70 6.74 -0.64
N PHE A 7 6.13 7.61 0.26
CA PHE A 7 5.26 8.12 1.33
C PHE A 7 4.14 9.00 0.77
N GLU A 8 4.45 9.82 -0.23
CA GLU A 8 3.45 10.64 -0.90
C GLU A 8 2.41 9.78 -1.61
N VAL A 9 2.87 8.73 -2.28
CA VAL A 9 1.95 7.80 -2.97
C VAL A 9 1.00 7.15 -1.97
N LEU A 10 1.52 6.69 -0.83
CA LEU A 10 0.74 6.00 0.18
C LEU A 10 -0.15 6.93 1.01
N ALA A 11 0.07 8.24 0.94
CA ALA A 11 -0.74 9.21 1.68
C ALA A 11 -2.19 9.27 1.19
N GLU A 12 -2.44 8.89 -0.07
CA GLU A 12 -3.77 8.93 -0.66
C GLU A 12 -4.52 7.62 -0.38
N PRO A 13 -5.67 7.66 0.33
CA PRO A 13 -6.36 6.42 0.76
C PRO A 13 -6.80 5.50 -0.37
N HIS A 14 -7.21 6.05 -1.51
CA HIS A 14 -7.64 5.23 -2.65
C HIS A 14 -6.50 4.38 -3.18
N ARG A 15 -5.29 4.93 -3.18
CA ARG A 15 -4.12 4.17 -3.63
C ARG A 15 -3.79 3.02 -2.68
N ARG A 16 -3.94 3.24 -1.36
CA ARG A 16 -3.77 2.14 -0.40
C ARG A 16 -4.80 1.05 -0.61
N THR A 17 -6.06 1.44 -0.87
CA THR A 17 -7.12 0.46 -1.17
C THR A 17 -6.78 -0.36 -2.41
N MET A 18 -6.30 0.30 -3.47
CA MET A 18 -5.90 -0.41 -4.68
C MET A 18 -4.75 -1.38 -4.43
N LEU A 19 -3.75 -0.97 -3.65
CA LEU A 19 -2.64 -1.85 -3.30
C LEU A 19 -3.12 -3.06 -2.49
N ASP A 20 -4.06 -2.86 -1.57
CA ASP A 20 -4.63 -3.96 -0.80
C ASP A 20 -5.33 -4.96 -1.70
N LEU A 21 -6.06 -4.48 -2.70
CA LEU A 21 -6.73 -5.33 -3.67
C LEU A 21 -5.72 -6.09 -4.54
N LEU A 22 -4.68 -5.41 -5.00
CA LEU A 22 -3.65 -6.00 -5.83
C LEU A 22 -2.76 -6.98 -5.06
N ARG A 23 -2.64 -6.78 -3.75
CA ARG A 23 -1.92 -7.73 -2.89
C ARG A 23 -2.59 -9.11 -2.90
N ILE A 24 -3.91 -9.14 -3.01
CA ILE A 24 -4.67 -10.38 -3.05
C ILE A 24 -4.49 -11.08 -4.40
N ARG A 25 -4.64 -10.34 -5.49
CA ARG A 25 -4.40 -10.86 -6.84
C ARG A 25 -4.32 -9.71 -7.85
N GLU A 26 -3.77 -10.00 -9.02
CA GLU A 26 -3.76 -9.03 -10.13
C GLU A 26 -5.19 -8.72 -10.59
N ARG A 27 -5.37 -7.50 -11.14
CA ARG A 27 -6.70 -7.05 -11.53
C ARG A 27 -6.63 -6.15 -12.76
N SER A 28 -7.72 -6.13 -13.54
CA SER A 28 -7.90 -5.18 -14.63
C SER A 28 -8.33 -3.82 -14.09
N VAL A 29 -8.20 -2.79 -14.92
CA VAL A 29 -8.71 -1.46 -14.60
C VAL A 29 -10.20 -1.51 -14.27
N GLY A 30 -10.99 -2.25 -15.07
CA GLY A 30 -12.42 -2.38 -14.84
C GLY A 30 -12.77 -2.96 -13.48
N GLU A 31 -12.02 -3.97 -13.03
CA GLU A 31 -12.22 -4.54 -11.71
C GLU A 31 -11.93 -3.53 -10.61
N LEU A 32 -10.89 -2.73 -10.78
CA LEU A 32 -10.53 -1.70 -9.80
C LEU A 32 -11.57 -0.58 -9.76
N VAL A 33 -12.12 -0.20 -10.92
CA VAL A 33 -13.22 0.77 -10.99
C VAL A 33 -14.40 0.29 -10.16
N ASP A 34 -14.81 -0.96 -10.37
CA ASP A 34 -15.95 -1.55 -9.67
C ASP A 34 -15.70 -1.64 -8.16
N LYS A 35 -14.52 -2.10 -7.76
CA LYS A 35 -14.18 -2.30 -6.34
C LYS A 35 -13.99 -1.00 -5.58
N CYS A 36 -13.40 0.01 -6.22
CA CYS A 36 -13.08 1.27 -5.57
C CYS A 36 -14.19 2.30 -5.70
N GLN A 37 -15.17 2.06 -6.56
CA GLN A 37 -16.28 2.99 -6.82
C GLN A 37 -15.78 4.37 -7.25
N LEU A 38 -14.74 4.37 -8.06
CA LEU A 38 -14.16 5.57 -8.64
C LEU A 38 -14.41 5.55 -10.16
N SER A 39 -14.29 6.73 -10.77
CA SER A 39 -14.34 6.80 -12.23
C SER A 39 -13.12 6.13 -12.84
N GLN A 40 -13.24 5.69 -14.11
CA GLN A 40 -12.10 5.10 -14.81
C GLN A 40 -10.92 6.07 -14.91
N PRO A 41 -11.12 7.36 -15.26
CA PRO A 41 -10.00 8.31 -15.25
C PRO A 41 -9.32 8.46 -13.89
N GLY A 42 -10.11 8.42 -12.81
CA GLY A 42 -9.57 8.48 -11.45
C GLY A 42 -8.70 7.29 -11.13
N VAL A 43 -9.18 6.08 -11.42
CA VAL A 43 -8.40 4.85 -11.23
C VAL A 43 -7.14 4.88 -12.08
N SER A 44 -7.26 5.25 -13.35
CA SER A 44 -6.11 5.31 -14.26
C SER A 44 -5.04 6.27 -13.79
N LYS A 45 -5.45 7.41 -13.23
CA LYS A 45 -4.52 8.40 -12.68
C LYS A 45 -3.76 7.82 -11.49
N HIS A 46 -4.46 7.16 -10.57
CA HIS A 46 -3.82 6.52 -9.41
C HIS A 46 -2.86 5.41 -9.84
N LEU A 47 -3.26 4.59 -10.80
CA LEU A 47 -2.41 3.51 -11.30
C LEU A 47 -1.15 4.05 -11.97
N ARG A 48 -1.26 5.16 -12.71
CA ARG A 48 -0.09 5.79 -13.33
C ARG A 48 0.90 6.26 -12.27
N ILE A 49 0.40 6.92 -11.22
CA ILE A 49 1.24 7.40 -10.12
C ILE A 49 1.95 6.23 -9.44
N MET A 50 1.22 5.15 -9.16
CA MET A 50 1.79 3.96 -8.53
C MET A 50 2.79 3.25 -9.44
N ARG A 51 2.54 3.24 -10.75
CA ARG A 51 3.44 2.65 -11.72
C ARG A 51 4.75 3.44 -11.82
N GLU A 52 4.66 4.76 -11.83
CA GLU A 52 5.84 5.62 -11.84
C GLU A 52 6.68 5.45 -10.57
N ALA A 53 6.03 5.13 -9.46
CA ALA A 53 6.72 4.87 -8.19
C ALA A 53 7.23 3.43 -8.09
N GLY A 54 6.96 2.59 -9.09
CA GLY A 54 7.42 1.21 -9.10
C GLY A 54 6.61 0.25 -8.25
N LEU A 55 5.44 0.67 -7.77
CA LEU A 55 4.57 -0.16 -6.90
C LEU A 55 3.70 -1.14 -7.67
N VAL A 56 3.46 -0.86 -8.93
CA VAL A 56 2.66 -1.74 -9.79
C VAL A 56 3.30 -1.86 -11.14
N THR A 57 3.01 -2.95 -11.82
CA THR A 57 3.38 -3.18 -13.21
C THR A 57 2.12 -3.54 -13.99
N MET A 58 2.18 -3.41 -15.30
CA MET A 58 1.03 -3.61 -16.16
C MET A 58 1.42 -4.50 -17.35
N ARG A 59 0.52 -5.38 -17.73
CA ARG A 59 0.64 -6.12 -18.98
C ARG A 59 -0.70 -6.10 -19.71
N SER A 60 -0.65 -6.24 -21.02
CA SER A 60 -1.87 -6.29 -21.85
C SER A 60 -2.25 -7.74 -22.09
N VAL A 61 -3.52 -8.05 -21.84
CA VAL A 61 -4.09 -9.37 -22.10
C VAL A 61 -5.44 -9.17 -22.77
N ALA A 62 -5.58 -9.61 -24.03
CA ALA A 62 -6.82 -9.55 -24.76
C ALA A 62 -7.47 -8.15 -24.69
N GLN A 63 -6.71 -7.11 -24.99
CA GLN A 63 -7.12 -5.70 -24.99
C GLN A 63 -7.42 -5.13 -23.60
N LYS A 64 -7.16 -5.89 -22.54
CA LYS A 64 -7.29 -5.40 -21.16
C LYS A 64 -5.92 -5.12 -20.59
N SER A 65 -5.85 -4.08 -19.74
CA SER A 65 -4.66 -3.79 -18.97
C SER A 65 -4.79 -4.44 -17.60
N ILE A 66 -3.87 -5.36 -17.30
CA ILE A 66 -3.86 -6.11 -16.05
C ILE A 66 -2.71 -5.58 -15.19
N TYR A 67 -3.04 -5.17 -13.98
CA TYR A 67 -2.08 -4.61 -13.04
C TYR A 67 -1.72 -5.62 -11.95
N SER A 68 -0.45 -5.65 -11.61
CA SER A 68 0.09 -6.53 -10.57
C SER A 68 0.90 -5.69 -9.60
N ILE A 69 0.90 -6.07 -8.33
CA ILE A 69 1.66 -5.38 -7.30
C ILE A 69 3.15 -5.68 -7.42
N ARG A 70 3.96 -4.68 -7.12
CA ARG A 70 5.40 -4.82 -6.93
C ARG A 70 5.72 -4.26 -5.55
N PRO A 71 5.89 -5.12 -4.55
CA PRO A 71 6.05 -4.65 -3.17
C PRO A 71 7.42 -4.07 -2.83
N GLU A 72 8.42 -4.22 -3.72
CA GLU A 72 9.79 -3.83 -3.43
C GLU A 72 9.95 -2.39 -2.93
N PRO A 73 9.28 -1.37 -3.51
CA PRO A 73 9.41 -0.01 -3.00
C PRO A 73 8.90 0.17 -1.57
N LEU A 74 8.06 -0.74 -1.09
CA LEU A 74 7.57 -0.69 0.29
C LEU A 74 8.67 -0.99 1.30
N GLN A 75 9.81 -1.52 0.87
CA GLN A 75 10.96 -1.74 1.75
C GLN A 75 11.45 -0.44 2.38
N GLU A 76 11.33 0.69 1.68
CA GLU A 76 11.71 1.99 2.22
C GLU A 76 10.84 2.35 3.42
N VAL A 77 9.54 2.06 3.34
CA VAL A 77 8.60 2.25 4.44
C VAL A 77 8.96 1.33 5.61
N ASP A 78 9.25 0.08 5.30
CA ASP A 78 9.64 -0.93 6.28
C ASP A 78 10.89 -0.51 7.04
N GLN A 79 11.89 -0.02 6.33
CA GLN A 79 13.14 0.48 6.94
C GLN A 79 12.89 1.68 7.85
N TRP A 80 12.03 2.59 7.43
CA TRP A 80 11.68 3.74 8.25
C TRP A 80 10.97 3.31 9.53
N LEU A 81 10.09 2.32 9.45
CA LEU A 81 9.35 1.81 10.60
C LEU A 81 10.23 1.04 11.58
N GLU A 82 11.40 0.60 11.18
CA GLU A 82 12.28 -0.27 12.01
C GLU A 82 12.57 0.35 13.37
N SER A 83 12.93 1.64 13.40
CA SER A 83 13.24 2.33 14.66
C SER A 83 12.01 2.45 15.56
N TYR A 84 10.84 2.54 14.96
CA TYR A 84 9.58 2.66 15.71
C TYR A 84 9.08 1.31 16.21
N ARG A 85 9.39 0.23 15.51
CA ARG A 85 8.99 -1.11 15.96
C ARG A 85 9.59 -1.44 17.30
N HIS A 86 10.87 -1.12 17.48
CA HIS A 86 11.54 -1.33 18.76
C HIS A 86 10.87 -0.52 19.89
N PHE A 87 10.51 0.73 19.59
CA PHE A 87 9.80 1.59 20.54
C PHE A 87 8.45 0.98 20.93
N TRP A 88 7.68 0.51 19.96
CA TRP A 88 6.37 -0.09 20.23
C TRP A 88 6.49 -1.38 21.03
N SER A 89 7.47 -2.19 20.72
CA SER A 89 7.73 -3.43 21.46
C SER A 89 8.00 -3.14 22.93
N SER A 90 8.85 -2.15 23.23
CA SER A 90 9.14 -1.73 24.60
C SER A 90 7.88 -1.24 25.31
N LYS A 91 7.05 -0.45 24.62
CA LYS A 91 5.81 0.06 25.21
C LYS A 91 4.82 -1.05 25.53
N LEU A 92 4.70 -2.04 24.66
CA LEU A 92 3.84 -3.17 24.90
C LEU A 92 4.33 -4.02 26.07
N ASP A 93 5.63 -4.20 26.18
CA ASP A 93 6.23 -4.92 27.32
C ASP A 93 5.95 -4.19 28.63
N GLU A 94 6.07 -2.87 28.65
CA GLU A 94 5.74 -2.06 29.83
C GLU A 94 4.28 -2.23 30.24
N LEU A 95 3.37 -2.23 29.26
CA LEU A 95 1.94 -2.40 29.52
C LEU A 95 1.66 -3.78 30.07
N GLU A 96 2.25 -4.82 29.50
CA GLU A 96 2.09 -6.19 29.96
C GLU A 96 2.55 -6.33 31.43
N THR A 97 3.73 -5.78 31.75
CA THR A 97 4.26 -5.78 33.11
C THR A 97 3.31 -5.05 34.08
N PHE A 98 2.78 -3.91 33.66
CA PHE A 98 1.82 -3.14 34.46
C PHE A 98 0.56 -3.96 34.75
N LEU A 99 0.02 -4.63 33.73
CA LEU A 99 -1.19 -5.45 33.89
C LEU A 99 -0.95 -6.65 34.81
N ASP A 100 0.21 -7.29 34.72
CA ASP A 100 0.59 -8.40 35.59
C ASP A 100 0.65 -7.96 37.06
N HIS A 101 1.22 -6.80 37.32
CA HIS A 101 1.28 -6.25 38.68
C HIS A 101 -0.10 -5.80 39.17
N ALA A 102 -0.98 -5.35 38.28
CA ALA A 102 -2.31 -4.90 38.66
C ALA A 102 -3.18 -6.05 39.15
N GLU A 103 -2.87 -7.29 38.73
CA GLU A 103 -3.63 -8.48 39.13
C GLU A 103 -3.16 -9.05 40.47
N GLU A 104 -2.04 -8.58 40.99
CA GLU A 104 -1.54 -8.96 42.29
C GLU A 104 -2.25 -8.14 43.38
#